data_e07c61af6481fba66228b9a7f0d10bf4
#
_entry.id   e07c61af6481fba66228b9a7f0d10bf4
#
_cell.length_a   1.000
_cell.length_b   1.000
_cell.length_c   1.000
_cell.angle_alpha   90.00
_cell.angle_beta   90.00
_cell.angle_gamma   90.00
#
_symmetry.space_group_name_H-M   'P 1'
#
loop_
_entity.id
_entity.type
_entity.pdbx_description
1 polymer ?
#
loop_
_entity_poly.entity_id
_entity_poly.type
_entity_poly.pdbx_seq_one_letter_code
_entity_poly.pdbx_strand_id
1 'polypeptide(L)'
;MVLRRRARARYDARNRINDLSNVEWLTFTKSVWQSRPPPRDELKEQHPATFAENDVEKLILFFTKQSARVLDPFLGSGSTLIACLNTGRNGYGIELVTRWAVIAHRRLERAKENKQRFQSNANEASKASKLEILRGDSRVVLHRFGSEFFDFVVTSPPYWRILTKARDHKSQRERLSKGLPTKYSKDSRDLGNARGYGEFLRELAKVFAECYRLLKGGKYMVVIVSDFRHGSKFICFHNDLATAVEGVGFTLEGITILVQDSKNLYPYGMPYAFVSNIHHQYILIFRKPTSLAAGRAKPKRGSV
;
A
#
# COMPACT_ATOMS: atom_id res chain seq x y z
N MET A 1 27.17 24.84 -11.03
CA MET A 1 26.22 24.61 -9.90
C MET A 1 25.31 25.83 -9.80
N VAL A 2 24.12 25.75 -10.42
CA VAL A 2 23.17 26.87 -10.46
C VAL A 2 22.47 26.92 -9.11
N LEU A 3 22.71 27.97 -8.33
CA LEU A 3 21.96 28.28 -7.10
C LEU A 3 20.48 28.49 -7.48
N ARG A 4 19.66 27.44 -7.37
CA ARG A 4 18.21 27.57 -7.48
C ARG A 4 17.73 28.42 -6.31
N ARG A 5 17.21 29.62 -6.59
CA ARG A 5 16.46 30.45 -5.64
C ARG A 5 15.50 29.53 -4.93
N ARG A 6 15.56 29.44 -3.59
CA ARG A 6 14.56 28.70 -2.78
C ARG A 6 13.19 29.28 -3.12
N ALA A 7 12.38 28.53 -3.84
CA ALA A 7 11.01 28.93 -4.12
C ALA A 7 10.28 29.08 -2.77
N ARG A 8 9.59 30.18 -2.57
CA ARG A 8 8.74 30.36 -1.38
C ARG A 8 7.64 29.30 -1.39
N ALA A 9 7.42 28.64 -0.26
CA ALA A 9 6.32 27.70 -0.10
C ALA A 9 4.99 28.45 -0.31
N ARG A 10 4.21 28.02 -1.31
CA ARG A 10 2.92 28.63 -1.64
C ARG A 10 1.92 27.52 -1.93
N TYR A 11 0.76 27.58 -1.28
CA TYR A 11 -0.39 26.74 -1.63
C TYR A 11 -1.10 27.33 -2.86
N ASP A 12 -1.51 26.46 -3.80
CA ASP A 12 -2.35 26.86 -4.93
C ASP A 12 -3.79 26.45 -4.64
N ALA A 13 -4.71 27.42 -4.51
CA ALA A 13 -6.12 27.17 -4.23
C ALA A 13 -6.84 26.31 -5.29
N ARG A 14 -6.29 26.18 -6.49
CA ARG A 14 -6.78 25.28 -7.56
C ARG A 14 -6.41 23.83 -7.33
N ASN A 15 -5.53 23.53 -6.36
CA ASN A 15 -5.14 22.16 -6.05
C ASN A 15 -6.34 21.33 -5.57
N ARG A 16 -6.75 20.36 -6.38
CA ARG A 16 -7.88 19.45 -6.11
C ARG A 16 -7.46 18.12 -5.52
N ILE A 17 -6.15 17.84 -5.43
CA ILE A 17 -5.61 16.55 -5.00
C ILE A 17 -5.33 16.56 -3.51
N ASN A 18 -4.57 17.55 -3.01
CA ASN A 18 -4.09 17.60 -1.63
C ASN A 18 -4.04 19.04 -1.10
N ASP A 19 -3.50 19.19 0.12
CA ASP A 19 -3.35 20.47 0.81
C ASP A 19 -1.88 20.92 0.85
N LEU A 20 -1.01 20.37 -0.02
CA LEU A 20 0.43 20.62 -0.02
C LEU A 20 0.78 21.91 -0.78
N SER A 21 1.82 22.58 -0.31
CA SER A 21 2.48 23.67 -1.03
C SER A 21 3.22 23.16 -2.27
N ASN A 22 3.57 24.06 -3.17
CA ASN A 22 4.37 23.74 -4.36
C ASN A 22 5.74 23.12 -4.04
N VAL A 23 6.36 23.50 -2.93
CA VAL A 23 7.66 22.97 -2.49
C VAL A 23 7.51 21.52 -1.97
N GLU A 24 6.50 21.28 -1.16
CA GLU A 24 6.16 19.93 -0.69
C GLU A 24 5.79 19.02 -1.86
N TRP A 25 4.97 19.50 -2.81
CA TRP A 25 4.61 18.77 -4.02
C TRP A 25 5.84 18.24 -4.76
N LEU A 26 6.84 19.09 -5.01
CA LEU A 26 8.07 18.68 -5.69
C LEU A 26 8.81 17.56 -4.95
N THR A 27 8.75 17.56 -3.63
CA THR A 27 9.40 16.51 -2.82
C THR A 27 8.73 15.16 -3.00
N PHE A 28 7.40 15.13 -3.11
CA PHE A 28 6.63 13.92 -3.28
C PHE A 28 6.66 13.33 -4.70
N THR A 29 6.99 14.14 -5.72
CA THR A 29 7.08 13.68 -7.11
C THR A 29 8.42 13.04 -7.50
N LYS A 30 9.32 12.82 -6.54
CA LYS A 30 10.56 12.09 -6.78
C LYS A 30 10.28 10.62 -7.10
N SER A 31 10.95 10.09 -8.12
CA SER A 31 10.83 8.69 -8.53
C SER A 31 11.54 7.69 -7.61
N VAL A 32 12.36 8.17 -6.67
CA VAL A 32 13.03 7.35 -5.65
C VAL A 32 12.80 7.96 -4.28
N TRP A 33 12.27 7.14 -3.37
CA TRP A 33 12.07 7.48 -1.97
C TRP A 33 12.91 6.58 -1.09
N GLN A 34 13.38 7.11 0.03
CA GLN A 34 14.05 6.34 1.07
C GLN A 34 13.07 6.07 2.20
N SER A 35 12.80 4.79 2.46
CA SER A 35 11.99 4.39 3.62
C SER A 35 12.83 4.53 4.89
N ARG A 36 12.27 5.20 5.89
CA ARG A 36 12.85 5.35 7.22
C ARG A 36 11.81 4.92 8.25
N PRO A 37 11.53 3.60 8.35
CA PRO A 37 10.49 3.12 9.25
C PRO A 37 10.90 3.41 10.70
N PRO A 38 9.93 3.81 11.54
CA PRO A 38 10.14 3.82 12.98
C PRO A 38 10.39 2.39 13.48
N PRO A 39 10.99 2.21 14.66
CA PRO A 39 11.12 0.90 15.28
C PRO A 39 9.77 0.17 15.30
N ARG A 40 9.79 -1.12 15.01
CA ARG A 40 8.57 -1.94 15.04
C ARG A 40 8.18 -2.19 16.50
N ASP A 41 6.90 -1.97 16.79
CA ASP A 41 6.34 -2.44 18.06
C ASP A 41 6.15 -3.97 18.02
N GLU A 42 6.09 -4.60 19.21
CA GLU A 42 5.95 -6.06 19.36
C GLU A 42 4.73 -6.64 18.61
N LEU A 43 3.63 -5.90 18.53
CA LEU A 43 2.43 -6.32 17.82
C LEU A 43 2.65 -6.31 16.31
N LYS A 44 3.36 -5.30 15.79
CA LYS A 44 3.70 -5.18 14.37
C LYS A 44 4.69 -6.27 13.93
N GLU A 45 5.63 -6.65 14.78
CA GLU A 45 6.59 -7.73 14.51
C GLU A 45 5.93 -9.09 14.28
N GLN A 46 4.78 -9.33 14.91
CA GLN A 46 4.04 -10.58 14.73
C GLN A 46 3.57 -10.77 13.28
N HIS A 47 3.23 -9.71 12.57
CA HIS A 47 2.78 -9.81 11.18
C HIS A 47 3.97 -10.03 10.24
N PRO A 48 3.92 -11.01 9.32
CA PRO A 48 5.06 -11.40 8.50
C PRO A 48 5.47 -10.36 7.45
N ALA A 49 4.57 -9.48 7.04
CA ALA A 49 4.87 -8.41 6.09
C ALA A 49 4.05 -7.16 6.43
N THR A 50 4.75 -6.05 6.62
CA THR A 50 4.13 -4.76 6.94
C THR A 50 4.90 -3.65 6.23
N PHE A 51 4.20 -2.59 5.84
CA PHE A 51 4.85 -1.36 5.42
C PHE A 51 4.89 -0.33 6.56
N ALA A 52 5.73 0.69 6.41
CA ALA A 52 5.91 1.70 7.41
C ALA A 52 4.75 2.72 7.38
N GLU A 53 4.23 3.10 8.54
CA GLU A 53 3.15 4.07 8.66
C GLU A 53 3.53 5.41 8.03
N ASN A 54 4.76 5.88 8.28
CA ASN A 54 5.26 7.15 7.76
C ASN A 54 5.36 7.18 6.21
N ASP A 55 5.60 6.05 5.56
CA ASP A 55 5.58 5.99 4.09
C ASP A 55 4.14 6.07 3.56
N VAL A 56 3.19 5.43 4.25
CA VAL A 56 1.75 5.51 3.93
C VAL A 56 1.20 6.91 4.23
N GLU A 57 1.63 7.55 5.31
CA GLU A 57 1.26 8.93 5.64
C GLU A 57 1.63 9.90 4.50
N LYS A 58 2.84 9.77 3.96
CA LYS A 58 3.25 10.57 2.79
C LYS A 58 2.31 10.36 1.60
N LEU A 59 1.95 9.11 1.29
CA LEU A 59 1.01 8.81 0.20
C LEU A 59 -0.37 9.40 0.47
N ILE A 60 -0.90 9.24 1.67
CA ILE A 60 -2.19 9.81 2.08
C ILE A 60 -2.17 11.34 1.96
N LEU A 61 -1.13 12.01 2.45
CA LEU A 61 -0.97 13.45 2.36
C LEU A 61 -0.89 13.93 0.91
N PHE A 62 -0.22 13.17 0.04
CA PHE A 62 -0.04 13.56 -1.35
C PHE A 62 -1.31 13.36 -2.20
N PHE A 63 -2.07 12.29 -1.97
CA PHE A 63 -3.22 11.94 -2.81
C PHE A 63 -4.58 12.33 -2.22
N THR A 64 -4.63 12.96 -1.04
CA THR A 64 -5.89 13.30 -0.37
C THR A 64 -5.88 14.66 0.28
N LYS A 65 -7.07 15.24 0.40
CA LYS A 65 -7.35 16.37 1.28
C LYS A 65 -7.76 15.90 2.68
N GLN A 66 -7.80 16.84 3.62
CA GLN A 66 -8.31 16.61 4.98
C GLN A 66 -9.67 15.91 4.96
N SER A 67 -9.91 15.00 5.91
CA SER A 67 -11.17 14.25 6.07
C SER A 67 -11.54 13.33 4.89
N ALA A 68 -10.66 13.13 3.90
CA ALA A 68 -10.87 12.20 2.79
C ALA A 68 -11.06 10.76 3.30
N ARG A 69 -11.78 9.93 2.53
CA ARG A 69 -12.02 8.52 2.81
C ARG A 69 -10.97 7.67 2.11
N VAL A 70 -10.21 6.93 2.89
CA VAL A 70 -9.10 6.07 2.44
C VAL A 70 -9.47 4.61 2.65
N LEU A 71 -9.27 3.78 1.65
CA LEU A 71 -9.51 2.33 1.70
C LEU A 71 -8.19 1.57 1.64
N ASP A 72 -8.09 0.52 2.48
CA ASP A 72 -7.09 -0.54 2.36
C ASP A 72 -7.79 -1.91 2.33
N PRO A 73 -7.91 -2.56 1.16
CA PRO A 73 -8.55 -3.86 1.04
C PRO A 73 -7.72 -5.03 1.61
N PHE A 74 -6.46 -4.81 2.03
CA PHE A 74 -5.57 -5.82 2.60
C PHE A 74 -4.85 -5.27 3.83
N LEU A 75 -5.63 -4.93 4.86
CA LEU A 75 -5.21 -4.12 6.01
C LEU A 75 -4.01 -4.69 6.79
N GLY A 76 -3.93 -6.01 6.91
CA GLY A 76 -2.89 -6.66 7.70
C GLY A 76 -2.86 -6.18 9.15
N SER A 77 -1.73 -5.66 9.61
CA SER A 77 -1.55 -5.16 10.97
C SER A 77 -2.04 -3.72 11.22
N GLY A 78 -2.74 -3.08 10.27
CA GLY A 78 -3.40 -1.80 10.49
C GLY A 78 -2.57 -0.54 10.23
N SER A 79 -1.43 -0.63 9.56
CA SER A 79 -0.56 0.54 9.30
C SER A 79 -1.28 1.67 8.57
N THR A 80 -2.16 1.35 7.61
CA THR A 80 -2.95 2.34 6.87
C THR A 80 -3.91 3.12 7.77
N LEU A 81 -4.57 2.46 8.73
CA LEU A 81 -5.50 3.14 9.64
C LEU A 81 -4.76 4.04 10.63
N ILE A 82 -3.57 3.64 11.08
CA ILE A 82 -2.72 4.49 11.93
C ILE A 82 -2.28 5.72 11.13
N ALA A 83 -1.88 5.55 9.88
CA ALA A 83 -1.54 6.67 8.99
C ALA A 83 -2.74 7.61 8.76
N CYS A 84 -3.97 7.08 8.61
CA CYS A 84 -5.18 7.87 8.54
C CYS A 84 -5.44 8.66 9.83
N LEU A 85 -5.26 8.02 11.01
CA LEU A 85 -5.37 8.68 12.31
C LEU A 85 -4.40 9.86 12.43
N ASN A 86 -3.13 9.65 12.06
CA ASN A 86 -2.09 10.66 12.18
C ASN A 86 -2.31 11.84 11.24
N THR A 87 -2.86 11.58 10.06
CA THR A 87 -3.07 12.59 9.01
C THR A 87 -4.47 13.20 9.02
N GLY A 88 -5.38 12.79 9.90
CA GLY A 88 -6.75 13.33 9.99
C GLY A 88 -7.66 12.89 8.83
N ARG A 89 -7.47 11.70 8.29
CA ARG A 89 -8.31 11.11 7.25
C ARG A 89 -9.21 10.02 7.82
N ASN A 90 -10.34 9.74 7.15
CA ASN A 90 -11.21 8.62 7.49
C ASN A 90 -10.65 7.34 6.85
N GLY A 91 -10.40 6.31 7.63
CA GLY A 91 -9.79 5.07 7.18
C GLY A 91 -10.74 3.88 7.25
N TYR A 92 -10.74 3.06 6.21
CA TYR A 92 -11.50 1.82 6.11
C TYR A 92 -10.56 0.71 5.69
N GLY A 93 -10.41 -0.31 6.53
CA GLY A 93 -9.51 -1.42 6.27
C GLY A 93 -10.23 -2.76 6.32
N ILE A 94 -9.91 -3.66 5.40
CA ILE A 94 -10.47 -5.02 5.36
C ILE A 94 -9.36 -6.02 5.66
N GLU A 95 -9.63 -6.95 6.58
CA GLU A 95 -8.68 -8.01 6.94
C GLU A 95 -9.40 -9.36 7.00
N LEU A 96 -8.88 -10.33 6.26
CA LEU A 96 -9.43 -11.69 6.20
C LEU A 96 -9.21 -12.46 7.50
N VAL A 97 -7.99 -12.36 8.04
CA VAL A 97 -7.50 -13.21 9.13
C VAL A 97 -7.82 -12.58 10.48
N THR A 98 -8.62 -13.24 11.29
CA THR A 98 -9.06 -12.76 12.61
C THR A 98 -7.88 -12.30 13.47
N ARG A 99 -6.78 -13.06 13.50
CA ARG A 99 -5.59 -12.71 14.29
C ARG A 99 -5.03 -11.35 13.91
N TRP A 100 -4.92 -11.07 12.59
CA TRP A 100 -4.39 -9.81 12.10
C TRP A 100 -5.36 -8.65 12.33
N ALA A 101 -6.66 -8.88 12.18
CA ALA A 101 -7.67 -7.89 12.52
C ALA A 101 -7.63 -7.50 14.00
N VAL A 102 -7.44 -8.46 14.91
CA VAL A 102 -7.26 -8.19 16.36
C VAL A 102 -5.99 -7.39 16.63
N ILE A 103 -4.88 -7.72 15.96
CA ILE A 103 -3.62 -6.96 16.09
C ILE A 103 -3.81 -5.53 15.57
N ALA A 104 -4.45 -5.37 14.41
CA ALA A 104 -4.73 -4.06 13.84
C ALA A 104 -5.58 -3.21 14.80
N HIS A 105 -6.60 -3.80 15.43
CA HIS A 105 -7.44 -3.13 16.42
C HIS A 105 -6.63 -2.67 17.64
N ARG A 106 -5.86 -3.57 18.25
CA ARG A 106 -5.01 -3.23 19.41
C ARG A 106 -4.00 -2.12 19.10
N ARG A 107 -3.37 -2.17 17.93
CA ARG A 107 -2.42 -1.14 17.49
C ARG A 107 -3.11 0.20 17.28
N LEU A 108 -4.30 0.18 16.68
CA LEU A 108 -5.08 1.40 16.45
C LEU A 108 -5.50 2.05 17.78
N GLU A 109 -5.97 1.26 18.76
CA GLU A 109 -6.34 1.80 20.08
C GLU A 109 -5.13 2.42 20.81
N ARG A 110 -3.97 1.74 20.81
CA ARG A 110 -2.72 2.32 21.36
C ARG A 110 -2.32 3.63 20.66
N ALA A 111 -2.49 3.70 19.35
CA ALA A 111 -2.19 4.92 18.59
C ALA A 111 -3.15 6.07 18.94
N LYS A 112 -4.44 5.79 19.18
CA LYS A 112 -5.42 6.77 19.65
C LYS A 112 -5.08 7.29 21.04
N GLU A 113 -4.78 6.40 21.98
CA GLU A 113 -4.37 6.77 23.34
C GLU A 113 -3.11 7.66 23.34
N ASN A 114 -2.10 7.28 22.57
CA ASN A 114 -0.90 8.10 22.42
C ASN A 114 -1.22 9.48 21.85
N LYS A 115 -2.03 9.56 20.79
CA LYS A 115 -2.43 10.83 20.19
C LYS A 115 -3.17 11.70 21.19
N GLN A 116 -4.08 11.15 21.99
CA GLN A 116 -4.81 11.90 23.03
C GLN A 116 -3.88 12.46 24.10
N ARG A 117 -2.91 11.67 24.59
CA ARG A 117 -1.92 12.13 25.58
C ARG A 117 -1.08 13.31 25.09
N PHE A 118 -0.73 13.34 23.80
CA PHE A 118 0.03 14.46 23.23
C PHE A 118 -0.83 15.67 22.87
N GLN A 119 -2.14 15.50 22.63
CA GLN A 119 -3.07 16.59 22.28
C GLN A 119 -3.73 17.25 23.48
N SER A 120 -3.65 16.73 24.69
CA SER A 120 -4.20 17.32 25.91
C SER A 120 -3.70 18.76 26.19
N ASN A 121 -2.69 19.22 25.45
CA ASN A 121 -2.14 20.58 25.52
C ASN A 121 -2.48 21.48 24.31
N ALA A 122 -3.30 21.03 23.35
CA ALA A 122 -3.62 21.81 22.15
C ALA A 122 -5.15 22.03 22.05
N ASN A 123 -5.56 23.29 22.10
CA ASN A 123 -6.97 23.75 22.00
C ASN A 123 -7.62 23.57 20.61
N GLU A 124 -7.17 22.64 19.79
CA GLU A 124 -7.78 22.37 18.49
C GLU A 124 -8.63 21.11 18.52
N ALA A 125 -9.95 21.29 18.63
CA ALA A 125 -10.95 20.24 18.38
C ALA A 125 -10.92 19.82 16.90
N SER A 126 -9.92 19.07 16.49
CA SER A 126 -9.89 18.46 15.17
C SER A 126 -10.99 17.39 15.11
N LYS A 127 -11.86 17.47 14.10
CA LYS A 127 -12.93 16.50 13.88
C LYS A 127 -12.37 15.06 13.91
N ALA A 128 -12.88 14.24 14.80
CA ALA A 128 -12.40 12.87 14.98
C ALA A 128 -12.50 12.08 13.66
N SER A 129 -11.40 11.45 13.26
CA SER A 129 -11.38 10.57 12.07
C SER A 129 -12.22 9.32 12.32
N LYS A 130 -13.07 8.95 11.36
CA LYS A 130 -13.74 7.65 11.37
C LYS A 130 -12.72 6.58 10.91
N LEU A 131 -12.47 5.58 11.76
CA LEU A 131 -11.53 4.50 11.48
C LEU A 131 -12.23 3.16 11.71
N GLU A 132 -12.36 2.37 10.65
CA GLU A 132 -13.18 1.16 10.64
C GLU A 132 -12.38 -0.05 10.15
N ILE A 133 -12.39 -1.13 10.94
CA ILE A 133 -11.81 -2.42 10.58
C ILE A 133 -12.95 -3.39 10.29
N LEU A 134 -12.99 -3.88 9.04
CA LEU A 134 -13.96 -4.84 8.56
C LEU A 134 -13.28 -6.21 8.41
N ARG A 135 -13.80 -7.21 9.11
CA ARG A 135 -13.29 -8.57 8.98
C ARG A 135 -13.97 -9.32 7.85
N GLY A 136 -13.20 -9.91 6.97
CA GLY A 136 -13.71 -10.76 5.90
C GLY A 136 -12.86 -10.77 4.64
N ASP A 137 -13.35 -11.48 3.64
CA ASP A 137 -12.78 -11.52 2.30
C ASP A 137 -13.09 -10.22 1.56
N SER A 138 -12.08 -9.53 1.08
CA SER A 138 -12.24 -8.25 0.37
C SER A 138 -13.12 -8.39 -0.87
N ARG A 139 -13.09 -9.54 -1.56
CA ARG A 139 -13.98 -9.82 -2.70
C ARG A 139 -15.47 -9.78 -2.35
N VAL A 140 -15.81 -9.94 -1.07
CA VAL A 140 -17.19 -9.92 -0.56
C VAL A 140 -17.50 -8.63 0.20
N VAL A 141 -16.58 -8.22 1.09
CA VAL A 141 -16.81 -7.07 1.99
C VAL A 141 -16.92 -5.76 1.22
N LEU A 142 -16.17 -5.60 0.12
CA LEU A 142 -16.18 -4.39 -0.70
C LEU A 142 -17.56 -4.11 -1.33
N HIS A 143 -18.40 -5.13 -1.56
CA HIS A 143 -19.76 -4.94 -2.06
C HIS A 143 -20.70 -4.18 -1.11
N ARG A 144 -20.33 -4.03 0.17
CA ARG A 144 -21.12 -3.26 1.14
C ARG A 144 -21.08 -1.76 0.91
N PHE A 145 -20.13 -1.27 0.11
CA PHE A 145 -19.97 0.15 -0.17
C PHE A 145 -20.59 0.53 -1.53
N GLY A 146 -21.23 1.70 -1.57
CA GLY A 146 -21.72 2.27 -2.82
C GLY A 146 -20.59 2.69 -3.75
N SER A 147 -20.85 2.76 -5.05
CA SER A 147 -19.88 3.24 -6.04
C SER A 147 -19.39 4.66 -5.70
N GLU A 148 -18.13 4.96 -6.06
CA GLU A 148 -17.53 6.29 -5.89
C GLU A 148 -17.55 6.81 -4.44
N PHE A 149 -17.42 5.90 -3.47
CA PHE A 149 -17.44 6.22 -2.05
C PHE A 149 -16.07 6.73 -1.54
N PHE A 150 -14.96 6.20 -2.05
CA PHE A 150 -13.62 6.49 -1.56
C PHE A 150 -12.90 7.57 -2.37
N ASP A 151 -12.05 8.35 -1.69
CA ASP A 151 -11.20 9.37 -2.28
C ASP A 151 -9.80 8.85 -2.62
N PHE A 152 -9.39 7.78 -1.98
CA PHE A 152 -8.08 7.16 -2.17
C PHE A 152 -8.08 5.68 -1.78
N VAL A 153 -7.31 4.89 -2.50
CA VAL A 153 -7.01 3.49 -2.14
C VAL A 153 -5.51 3.36 -1.99
N VAL A 154 -5.04 2.80 -0.87
CA VAL A 154 -3.64 2.48 -0.65
C VAL A 154 -3.53 1.11 -0.01
N THR A 155 -2.70 0.24 -0.58
CA THR A 155 -2.62 -1.13 -0.11
C THR A 155 -1.32 -1.83 -0.49
N SER A 156 -1.05 -2.95 0.18
CA SER A 156 -0.03 -3.93 -0.20
C SER A 156 -0.67 -5.31 -0.19
N PRO A 157 -0.98 -5.89 -1.35
CA PRO A 157 -1.66 -7.17 -1.43
C PRO A 157 -0.77 -8.31 -0.91
N PRO A 158 -1.36 -9.45 -0.52
CA PRO A 158 -0.57 -10.64 -0.18
C PRO A 158 0.28 -11.06 -1.38
N TYR A 159 1.39 -11.73 -1.09
CA TYR A 159 2.28 -12.29 -2.13
C TYR A 159 1.96 -13.76 -2.35
N TRP A 160 1.97 -14.19 -3.61
CA TRP A 160 1.77 -15.59 -3.95
C TRP A 160 2.85 -16.48 -3.35
N ARG A 161 2.47 -17.36 -2.42
CA ARG A 161 3.32 -18.39 -1.79
C ARG A 161 4.70 -17.94 -1.27
N ILE A 162 4.93 -16.62 -1.11
CA ILE A 162 6.25 -16.12 -0.72
C ILE A 162 6.70 -16.65 0.66
N LEU A 163 5.74 -16.92 1.54
CA LEU A 163 6.00 -17.42 2.88
C LEU A 163 6.08 -18.97 2.95
N THR A 164 5.83 -19.67 1.84
CA THR A 164 5.97 -21.14 1.77
C THR A 164 7.41 -21.59 1.45
N LYS A 165 8.40 -20.76 1.78
CA LYS A 165 9.82 -21.10 1.61
C LYS A 165 10.19 -22.31 2.47
N ALA A 166 11.21 -23.06 2.02
CA ALA A 166 11.74 -24.21 2.78
C ALA A 166 12.12 -23.79 4.22
N ARG A 167 11.94 -24.69 5.19
CA ARG A 167 12.27 -24.45 6.61
C ARG A 167 13.71 -24.00 6.82
N ASP A 168 14.61 -24.35 5.90
CA ASP A 168 16.04 -24.00 5.92
C ASP A 168 16.36 -22.58 5.47
N HIS A 169 15.38 -21.82 4.97
CA HIS A 169 15.63 -20.43 4.58
C HIS A 169 15.91 -19.56 5.81
N LYS A 170 17.02 -18.82 5.81
CA LYS A 170 17.51 -18.04 6.96
C LYS A 170 16.42 -17.14 7.58
N SER A 171 15.65 -16.44 6.76
CA SER A 171 14.56 -15.60 7.25
C SER A 171 13.43 -16.38 7.94
N GLN A 172 13.19 -17.64 7.57
CA GLN A 172 12.23 -18.49 8.27
C GLN A 172 12.80 -19.00 9.60
N ARG A 173 14.09 -19.39 9.63
CA ARG A 173 14.75 -19.79 10.88
C ARG A 173 14.73 -18.65 11.92
N GLU A 174 15.03 -17.42 11.50
CA GLU A 174 14.97 -16.24 12.36
C GLU A 174 13.55 -15.97 12.91
N ARG A 175 12.52 -16.16 12.09
CA ARG A 175 11.13 -16.02 12.57
C ARG A 175 10.74 -17.15 13.50
N LEU A 176 11.08 -18.38 13.17
CA LEU A 176 10.81 -19.56 14.01
C LEU A 176 11.53 -19.47 15.35
N SER A 177 12.79 -19.04 15.41
CA SER A 177 13.53 -18.85 16.66
C SER A 177 12.91 -17.80 17.58
N LYS A 178 12.19 -16.82 17.00
CA LYS A 178 11.42 -15.80 17.73
C LYS A 178 9.96 -16.21 17.99
N GLY A 179 9.55 -17.44 17.67
CA GLY A 179 8.16 -17.88 17.80
C GLY A 179 7.17 -17.14 16.90
N LEU A 180 7.65 -16.47 15.83
CA LEU A 180 6.83 -15.65 14.94
C LEU A 180 6.21 -16.46 13.80
N PRO A 181 4.99 -16.13 13.36
CA PRO A 181 4.33 -16.81 12.25
C PRO A 181 5.12 -16.73 10.94
N THR A 182 5.20 -17.87 10.24
CA THR A 182 5.85 -17.99 8.94
C THR A 182 4.85 -18.06 7.77
N LYS A 183 3.55 -17.93 8.04
CA LYS A 183 2.46 -17.91 7.05
C LYS A 183 1.46 -16.82 7.41
N TYR A 184 0.81 -16.23 6.41
CA TYR A 184 -0.30 -15.30 6.65
C TYR A 184 -1.50 -16.04 7.25
N SER A 185 -1.97 -17.07 6.57
CA SER A 185 -3.06 -17.91 7.04
C SER A 185 -3.04 -19.31 6.40
N LYS A 186 -3.91 -20.19 6.90
CA LYS A 186 -4.26 -21.49 6.27
C LYS A 186 -5.61 -21.41 5.57
N ASP A 187 -6.26 -20.25 5.53
CA ASP A 187 -7.57 -20.06 4.94
C ASP A 187 -7.49 -20.21 3.42
N SER A 188 -8.39 -20.98 2.83
CA SER A 188 -8.45 -21.17 1.37
C SER A 188 -8.85 -19.90 0.61
N ARG A 189 -9.47 -18.94 1.31
CA ARG A 189 -9.84 -17.63 0.76
C ARG A 189 -8.65 -16.66 0.68
N ASP A 190 -7.55 -16.95 1.37
CA ASP A 190 -6.33 -16.15 1.31
C ASP A 190 -5.71 -16.27 -0.08
N LEU A 191 -5.64 -15.16 -0.80
CA LEU A 191 -5.15 -15.10 -2.17
C LEU A 191 -3.70 -15.59 -2.29
N GLY A 192 -2.89 -15.39 -1.25
CA GLY A 192 -1.52 -15.92 -1.20
C GLY A 192 -1.44 -17.45 -1.29
N ASN A 193 -2.54 -18.17 -1.02
CA ASN A 193 -2.65 -19.62 -1.09
C ASN A 193 -3.14 -20.15 -2.44
N ALA A 194 -3.39 -19.31 -3.44
CA ALA A 194 -3.84 -19.71 -4.79
C ALA A 194 -2.96 -20.82 -5.37
N ARG A 195 -3.57 -21.74 -6.13
CA ARG A 195 -2.88 -22.93 -6.68
C ARG A 195 -1.81 -22.54 -7.71
N GLY A 196 -2.09 -21.54 -8.54
CA GLY A 196 -1.20 -21.04 -9.59
C GLY A 196 -1.03 -19.53 -9.55
N TYR A 197 0.10 -19.04 -10.09
CA TYR A 197 0.39 -17.60 -10.12
C TYR A 197 -0.61 -16.82 -10.98
N GLY A 198 -1.04 -17.38 -12.13
CA GLY A 198 -2.08 -16.76 -12.97
C GLY A 198 -3.44 -16.70 -12.27
N GLU A 199 -3.81 -17.71 -11.46
CA GLU A 199 -5.01 -17.67 -10.64
C GLU A 199 -4.91 -16.57 -9.58
N PHE A 200 -3.77 -16.47 -8.90
CA PHE A 200 -3.50 -15.41 -7.93
C PHE A 200 -3.70 -14.01 -8.52
N LEU A 201 -3.15 -13.73 -9.71
CA LEU A 201 -3.32 -12.45 -10.39
C LEU A 201 -4.77 -12.17 -10.76
N ARG A 202 -5.50 -13.18 -11.25
CA ARG A 202 -6.94 -13.03 -11.56
C ARG A 202 -7.78 -12.71 -10.33
N GLU A 203 -7.49 -13.36 -9.20
CA GLU A 203 -8.20 -13.09 -7.95
C GLU A 203 -7.87 -11.70 -7.39
N LEU A 204 -6.63 -11.24 -7.50
CA LEU A 204 -6.26 -9.86 -7.18
C LEU A 204 -7.00 -8.86 -8.09
N ALA A 205 -7.09 -9.13 -9.38
CA ALA A 205 -7.80 -8.27 -10.33
C ALA A 205 -9.28 -8.10 -9.94
N LYS A 206 -9.95 -9.13 -9.39
CA LYS A 206 -11.33 -9.00 -8.87
C LYS A 206 -11.42 -7.98 -7.73
N VAL A 207 -10.46 -8.00 -6.78
CA VAL A 207 -10.42 -7.02 -5.70
C VAL A 207 -10.18 -5.61 -6.25
N PHE A 208 -9.28 -5.46 -7.21
CA PHE A 208 -9.00 -4.16 -7.82
C PHE A 208 -10.15 -3.66 -8.72
N ALA A 209 -10.95 -4.54 -9.31
CA ALA A 209 -12.18 -4.17 -10.00
C ALA A 209 -13.19 -3.53 -9.03
N GLU A 210 -13.34 -4.09 -7.83
CA GLU A 210 -14.15 -3.46 -6.79
C GLU A 210 -13.56 -2.15 -6.31
N CYS A 211 -12.23 -2.07 -6.13
CA CYS A 211 -11.58 -0.78 -5.82
C CYS A 211 -11.83 0.26 -6.90
N TYR A 212 -11.83 -0.13 -8.19
CA TYR A 212 -12.17 0.76 -9.30
C TYR A 212 -13.61 1.28 -9.20
N ARG A 213 -14.57 0.39 -8.95
CA ARG A 213 -15.98 0.76 -8.77
C ARG A 213 -16.16 1.76 -7.62
N LEU A 214 -15.46 1.52 -6.51
CA LEU A 214 -15.60 2.26 -5.25
C LEU A 214 -14.83 3.58 -5.24
N LEU A 215 -13.79 3.72 -6.02
CA LEU A 215 -12.97 4.93 -6.11
C LEU A 215 -13.71 5.99 -6.95
N LYS A 216 -13.71 7.24 -6.50
CA LYS A 216 -14.27 8.36 -7.27
C LYS A 216 -13.49 8.60 -8.56
N GLY A 217 -14.17 9.06 -9.60
CA GLY A 217 -13.55 9.44 -10.86
C GLY A 217 -12.43 10.47 -10.69
N GLY A 218 -11.31 10.28 -11.41
CA GLY A 218 -10.12 11.13 -11.34
C GLY A 218 -9.23 10.95 -10.10
N LYS A 219 -9.61 10.07 -9.16
CA LYS A 219 -8.85 9.76 -7.94
C LYS A 219 -7.85 8.63 -8.15
N TYR A 220 -7.01 8.39 -7.14
CA TYR A 220 -5.84 7.55 -7.24
C TYR A 220 -5.94 6.29 -6.39
N MET A 221 -5.34 5.22 -6.88
CA MET A 221 -5.03 4.02 -6.14
C MET A 221 -3.52 3.81 -6.15
N VAL A 222 -2.94 3.52 -5.00
CA VAL A 222 -1.51 3.20 -4.85
C VAL A 222 -1.35 1.79 -4.31
N VAL A 223 -0.52 1.00 -5.01
CA VAL A 223 -0.21 -0.37 -4.60
C VAL A 223 1.28 -0.51 -4.35
N ILE A 224 1.65 -0.94 -3.13
CA ILE A 224 3.04 -1.11 -2.73
C ILE A 224 3.39 -2.59 -2.81
N VAL A 225 4.32 -2.94 -3.69
CA VAL A 225 4.75 -4.33 -3.92
C VAL A 225 6.26 -4.43 -4.09
N SER A 226 6.77 -5.66 -3.95
CA SER A 226 8.16 -6.00 -4.27
C SER A 226 8.15 -7.17 -5.25
N ASP A 227 9.15 -7.26 -6.08
CA ASP A 227 9.41 -8.50 -6.81
C ASP A 227 9.85 -9.60 -5.85
N PHE A 228 9.75 -10.83 -6.27
CA PHE A 228 10.12 -11.97 -5.44
C PHE A 228 10.64 -13.15 -6.27
N ARG A 229 11.23 -14.11 -5.58
CA ARG A 229 11.63 -15.38 -6.18
C ARG A 229 10.69 -16.50 -5.75
N HIS A 230 10.35 -17.34 -6.72
CA HIS A 230 9.67 -18.60 -6.48
C HIS A 230 10.54 -19.73 -7.03
N GLY A 231 11.16 -20.50 -6.13
CA GLY A 231 12.28 -21.37 -6.50
C GLY A 231 13.44 -20.54 -7.07
N SER A 232 13.98 -20.97 -8.21
CA SER A 232 15.04 -20.26 -8.93
C SER A 232 14.53 -19.10 -9.80
N LYS A 233 13.22 -19.05 -10.08
CA LYS A 233 12.63 -18.06 -10.98
C LYS A 233 12.43 -16.71 -10.28
N PHE A 234 12.92 -15.64 -10.92
CA PHE A 234 12.61 -14.26 -10.53
C PHE A 234 11.23 -13.89 -11.11
N ILE A 235 10.35 -13.33 -10.27
CA ILE A 235 9.01 -12.91 -10.65
C ILE A 235 8.96 -11.39 -10.59
N CYS A 236 8.75 -10.75 -11.74
CA CYS A 236 8.54 -9.30 -11.87
C CYS A 236 7.11 -8.94 -11.46
N PHE A 237 6.78 -9.13 -10.18
CA PHE A 237 5.41 -9.01 -9.69
C PHE A 237 4.84 -7.60 -9.89
N HIS A 238 5.66 -6.57 -9.77
CA HIS A 238 5.23 -5.18 -10.00
C HIS A 238 4.69 -4.97 -11.41
N ASN A 239 5.33 -5.55 -12.43
CA ASN A 239 4.91 -5.44 -13.82
C ASN A 239 3.64 -6.26 -14.11
N ASP A 240 3.61 -7.51 -13.65
CA ASP A 240 2.46 -8.39 -13.85
C ASP A 240 1.21 -7.82 -13.17
N LEU A 241 1.38 -7.24 -11.98
CA LEU A 241 0.31 -6.60 -11.24
C LEU A 241 -0.15 -5.30 -11.92
N ALA A 242 0.79 -4.48 -12.43
CA ALA A 242 0.44 -3.26 -13.17
C ALA A 242 -0.44 -3.60 -14.38
N THR A 243 -0.04 -4.59 -15.17
CA THR A 243 -0.83 -5.09 -16.31
C THR A 243 -2.23 -5.57 -15.89
N ALA A 244 -2.33 -6.33 -14.79
CA ALA A 244 -3.61 -6.82 -14.29
C ALA A 244 -4.53 -5.68 -13.82
N VAL A 245 -3.98 -4.64 -13.20
CA VAL A 245 -4.74 -3.47 -12.71
C VAL A 245 -5.16 -2.57 -13.87
N GLU A 246 -4.32 -2.38 -14.90
CA GLU A 246 -4.72 -1.65 -16.11
C GLU A 246 -5.82 -2.38 -16.86
N GLY A 247 -5.80 -3.72 -16.88
CA GLY A 247 -6.87 -4.55 -17.44
C GLY A 247 -8.24 -4.36 -16.77
N VAL A 248 -8.28 -3.81 -15.57
CA VAL A 248 -9.50 -3.45 -14.83
C VAL A 248 -10.05 -2.07 -15.24
N GLY A 249 -9.24 -1.23 -15.86
CA GLY A 249 -9.64 0.11 -16.31
C GLY A 249 -8.88 1.27 -15.65
N PHE A 250 -7.98 1.01 -14.75
CA PHE A 250 -7.05 2.02 -14.23
C PHE A 250 -6.01 2.41 -15.28
N THR A 251 -5.43 3.61 -15.13
CA THR A 251 -4.24 4.03 -15.88
C THR A 251 -3.05 4.07 -14.94
N LEU A 252 -1.94 3.45 -15.30
CA LEU A 252 -0.67 3.57 -14.56
C LEU A 252 -0.07 4.94 -14.86
N GLU A 253 -0.03 5.83 -13.84
CA GLU A 253 0.48 7.20 -13.99
C GLU A 253 1.98 7.31 -13.64
N GLY A 254 2.51 6.34 -12.90
CA GLY A 254 3.93 6.35 -12.54
C GLY A 254 4.32 5.25 -11.54
N ILE A 255 5.62 5.11 -11.38
CA ILE A 255 6.23 4.18 -10.44
C ILE A 255 7.27 4.95 -9.60
N THR A 256 7.21 4.76 -8.28
CA THR A 256 8.25 5.26 -7.37
C THR A 256 8.96 4.08 -6.72
N ILE A 257 10.29 4.10 -6.71
CA ILE A 257 11.11 3.11 -6.03
C ILE A 257 11.22 3.48 -4.55
N LEU A 258 10.78 2.61 -3.67
CA LEU A 258 10.91 2.75 -2.22
C LEU A 258 12.11 1.93 -1.72
N VAL A 259 13.24 2.59 -1.54
CA VAL A 259 14.47 1.94 -1.06
C VAL A 259 14.35 1.61 0.43
N GLN A 260 14.77 0.42 0.83
CA GLN A 260 14.70 -0.12 2.20
C GLN A 260 16.11 -0.52 2.68
N ASP A 261 16.96 0.47 2.97
CA ASP A 261 18.37 0.26 3.36
C ASP A 261 18.51 -0.52 4.67
N SER A 262 17.46 -0.57 5.50
CA SER A 262 17.46 -1.37 6.74
C SER A 262 17.34 -2.88 6.50
N LYS A 263 17.11 -3.33 5.26
CA LYS A 263 17.09 -4.77 4.95
C LYS A 263 18.49 -5.34 4.91
N ASN A 264 18.69 -6.46 5.61
CA ASN A 264 19.95 -7.20 5.54
C ASN A 264 20.21 -7.73 4.13
N LEU A 265 21.45 -7.58 3.68
CA LEU A 265 21.94 -8.16 2.44
C LEU A 265 22.63 -9.51 2.74
N TYR A 266 22.46 -10.46 1.83
CA TYR A 266 23.04 -11.80 1.96
C TYR A 266 23.76 -12.20 0.68
N PRO A 267 24.87 -12.96 0.75
CA PRO A 267 25.63 -13.40 -0.41
C PRO A 267 24.94 -14.59 -1.12
N TYR A 268 23.69 -14.36 -1.57
CA TYR A 268 22.93 -15.39 -2.27
C TYR A 268 23.63 -15.79 -3.57
N GLY A 269 23.68 -17.11 -3.83
CA GLY A 269 24.26 -17.68 -5.06
C GLY A 269 25.79 -17.73 -5.09
N MET A 270 26.49 -17.05 -4.18
CA MET A 270 27.95 -17.11 -4.12
C MET A 270 28.45 -18.53 -3.75
N PRO A 271 29.50 -19.05 -4.43
CA PRO A 271 30.23 -18.46 -5.55
C PRO A 271 29.72 -18.88 -6.94
N TYR A 272 28.56 -19.56 -7.02
CA TYR A 272 28.14 -20.31 -8.24
C TYR A 272 27.20 -19.55 -9.18
N ALA A 273 26.44 -18.55 -8.67
CA ALA A 273 25.44 -17.88 -9.47
C ALA A 273 25.17 -16.45 -8.97
N PHE A 274 24.76 -15.58 -9.88
CA PHE A 274 24.24 -14.25 -9.51
C PHE A 274 22.83 -14.37 -8.98
N VAL A 275 22.62 -13.95 -7.73
CA VAL A 275 21.29 -13.82 -7.10
C VAL A 275 21.20 -12.46 -6.43
N SER A 276 20.43 -11.54 -7.03
CA SER A 276 20.26 -10.20 -6.49
C SER A 276 19.51 -10.20 -5.16
N ASN A 277 19.93 -9.36 -4.22
CA ASN A 277 19.14 -8.99 -3.08
C ASN A 277 18.03 -8.00 -3.50
N ILE A 278 16.83 -8.18 -2.97
CA ILE A 278 15.69 -7.30 -3.24
C ILE A 278 15.48 -6.43 -1.99
N HIS A 279 16.05 -5.22 -1.98
CA HIS A 279 16.02 -4.28 -0.86
C HIS A 279 15.19 -3.03 -1.16
N HIS A 280 14.31 -3.09 -2.16
CA HIS A 280 13.37 -2.03 -2.49
C HIS A 280 11.97 -2.60 -2.69
N GLN A 281 11.00 -1.69 -2.75
CA GLN A 281 9.63 -1.94 -3.17
C GLN A 281 9.27 -0.97 -4.29
N TYR A 282 8.23 -1.28 -5.03
CA TYR A 282 7.63 -0.43 -6.04
C TYR A 282 6.33 0.17 -5.47
N ILE A 283 6.18 1.46 -5.60
CA ILE A 283 4.94 2.19 -5.35
C ILE A 283 4.32 2.42 -6.72
N LEU A 284 3.33 1.61 -7.08
CA LEU A 284 2.61 1.70 -8.34
C LEU A 284 1.46 2.69 -8.15
N ILE A 285 1.43 3.75 -8.95
CA ILE A 285 0.49 4.86 -8.85
C ILE A 285 -0.49 4.77 -10.01
N PHE A 286 -1.73 4.43 -9.69
CA PHE A 286 -2.81 4.30 -10.67
C PHE A 286 -3.83 5.41 -10.50
N ARG A 287 -4.50 5.79 -11.60
CA ARG A 287 -5.58 6.74 -11.60
C ARG A 287 -6.83 6.13 -12.22
N LYS A 288 -7.99 6.37 -11.60
CA LYS A 288 -9.28 6.10 -12.24
C LYS A 288 -9.59 7.25 -13.21
N PRO A 289 -9.75 7.01 -14.51
CA PRO A 289 -10.15 8.05 -15.46
C PRO A 289 -11.47 8.71 -15.04
N THR A 290 -11.67 9.97 -15.40
CA THR A 290 -12.99 10.62 -15.30
C THR A 290 -13.85 10.18 -16.49
N SER A 291 -15.16 10.02 -16.27
CA SER A 291 -16.11 9.59 -17.32
C SER A 291 -16.06 10.44 -18.60
N LEU A 292 -15.66 11.71 -18.51
CA LEU A 292 -15.47 12.60 -19.67
C LEU A 292 -14.23 12.25 -20.52
N ALA A 293 -13.26 11.51 -20.00
CA ALA A 293 -12.06 11.09 -20.74
C ALA A 293 -12.27 9.77 -21.50
N ALA A 294 -13.17 8.92 -21.04
CA ALA A 294 -13.47 7.64 -21.68
C ALA A 294 -14.11 7.79 -23.09
N GLY A 295 -14.75 8.94 -23.37
CA GLY A 295 -15.33 9.25 -24.68
C GLY A 295 -14.37 9.86 -25.72
N ARG A 296 -13.10 10.11 -25.36
CA ARG A 296 -12.10 10.76 -26.23
C ARG A 296 -10.90 9.87 -26.60
N ALA A 297 -11.02 8.57 -26.51
CA ALA A 297 -10.05 7.68 -27.16
C ALA A 297 -10.20 7.82 -28.68
N LYS A 298 -9.40 8.70 -29.28
CA LYS A 298 -9.28 8.79 -30.75
C LYS A 298 -8.80 7.43 -31.27
N PRO A 299 -9.41 6.89 -32.32
CA PRO A 299 -8.89 5.69 -32.98
C PRO A 299 -7.45 5.98 -33.41
N LYS A 300 -6.51 5.09 -33.07
CA LYS A 300 -5.14 5.15 -33.58
C LYS A 300 -5.24 5.18 -35.12
N ARG A 301 -4.88 6.31 -35.73
CA ARG A 301 -4.60 6.35 -37.15
C ARG A 301 -3.45 5.40 -37.41
N GLY A 302 -3.71 4.39 -38.25
CA GLY A 302 -2.68 3.46 -38.70
C GLY A 302 -1.52 4.26 -39.30
N SER A 303 -0.33 3.97 -38.84
CA SER A 303 0.92 4.37 -39.49
C SER A 303 1.23 3.33 -40.56
N VAL A 304 1.34 3.83 -41.77
CA VAL A 304 1.97 3.21 -42.95
C VAL A 304 3.43 2.87 -42.59
#